data_6270d1646f5bd127e7cec1d1a5b73181
#
_entry.id   6270d1646f5bd127e7cec1d1a5b73181
#
_cell.length_a   1.000
_cell.length_b   1.000
_cell.length_c   1.000
_cell.angle_alpha   90.00
_cell.angle_beta   90.00
_cell.angle_gamma   90.00
#
_symmetry.space_group_name_H-M   'P 1'
#
loop_
_entity.id
_entity.type
_entity.pdbx_description
1 polymer ?
#
loop_
_entity_poly.entity_id
_entity_poly.type
_entity_poly.pdbx_seq_one_letter_code
_entity_poly.pdbx_strand_id
1 'polypeptide(L)'
;KENEGVITFTPVYFPFYSSITSNNRKLVDCRLVESKNENGEVKYSIDFEKFEEFAKDKNNKILLLCSPHNPLGIVWSREDLEKIGKIAVENDLIVISDEIHFDIVMSGHKHTVFQTLSEKFAEITITCTAPTKSFNLAGAGISNIIIKNEKLRKKFKTEMEKMSMHVFSTLAYKACELAYTESEEWLDEFLLLIDKNQ
;
A
#
# COMPACT_ATOMS: atom_id res chain seq x y z
N LYS A 1 8.45 18.64 2.63
CA LYS A 1 9.66 19.50 2.44
C LYS A 1 10.82 18.60 2.03
N GLU A 2 11.87 19.19 1.44
CA GLU A 2 13.08 18.43 1.12
C GLU A 2 13.67 17.80 2.39
N ASN A 3 14.22 16.58 2.23
CA ASN A 3 14.82 15.79 3.31
C ASN A 3 13.86 15.30 4.41
N GLU A 4 12.57 15.53 4.32
CA GLU A 4 11.62 14.86 5.20
C GLU A 4 11.62 13.34 4.94
N GLY A 5 11.56 12.55 6.01
CA GLY A 5 11.66 11.10 5.93
C GLY A 5 10.37 10.42 5.50
N VAL A 6 10.53 9.36 4.72
CA VAL A 6 9.48 8.40 4.36
C VAL A 6 9.91 7.04 4.89
N ILE A 7 9.15 6.52 5.85
CA ILE A 7 9.36 5.20 6.44
C ILE A 7 8.74 4.15 5.52
N THR A 8 9.42 3.04 5.30
CA THR A 8 8.85 1.85 4.65
C THR A 8 9.42 0.58 5.25
N PHE A 9 8.65 -0.49 5.25
CA PHE A 9 9.08 -1.80 5.72
C PHE A 9 9.82 -2.54 4.62
N THR A 10 11.09 -2.88 4.84
CA THR A 10 11.95 -3.50 3.81
C THR A 10 12.31 -4.95 4.13
N PRO A 11 12.61 -5.79 3.11
CA PRO A 11 12.62 -5.48 1.68
C PRO A 11 11.22 -5.23 1.14
N VAL A 12 11.08 -4.28 0.21
CA VAL A 12 9.80 -3.89 -0.38
C VAL A 12 9.96 -3.66 -1.88
N TYR A 13 8.87 -3.48 -2.59
CA TYR A 13 8.82 -3.16 -4.01
C TYR A 13 9.84 -2.08 -4.38
N PHE A 14 10.84 -2.44 -5.21
CA PHE A 14 12.03 -1.62 -5.43
C PHE A 14 11.75 -0.18 -5.95
N PRO A 15 10.68 0.09 -6.73
CA PRO A 15 10.38 1.46 -7.14
C PRO A 15 10.02 2.41 -6.00
N PHE A 16 9.68 1.90 -4.80
CA PHE A 16 9.49 2.76 -3.63
C PHE A 16 10.77 3.54 -3.30
N TYR A 17 11.92 2.90 -3.39
CA TYR A 17 13.21 3.54 -3.11
C TYR A 17 13.46 4.73 -4.04
N SER A 18 13.31 4.50 -5.36
CA SER A 18 13.50 5.57 -6.36
C SER A 18 12.43 6.66 -6.24
N SER A 19 11.16 6.31 -5.98
CA SER A 19 10.10 7.30 -5.82
C SER A 19 10.33 8.22 -4.61
N ILE A 20 10.91 7.70 -3.53
CA ILE A 20 11.27 8.49 -2.36
C ILE A 20 12.46 9.40 -2.68
N THR A 21 13.55 8.84 -3.19
CA THR A 21 14.81 9.58 -3.37
C THR A 21 14.76 10.59 -4.51
N SER A 22 14.09 10.27 -5.64
CA SER A 22 13.89 11.19 -6.76
C SER A 22 13.03 12.42 -6.43
N ASN A 23 12.26 12.34 -5.34
CA ASN A 23 11.50 13.46 -4.81
C ASN A 23 12.23 14.21 -3.68
N ASN A 24 13.55 14.05 -3.56
CA ASN A 24 14.38 14.68 -2.53
C ASN A 24 13.85 14.38 -1.11
N ARG A 25 13.40 13.14 -0.88
CA ARG A 25 12.98 12.66 0.44
C ARG A 25 14.00 11.65 0.96
N LYS A 26 14.08 11.56 2.27
CA LYS A 26 14.96 10.59 2.95
C LYS A 26 14.24 9.24 3.06
N LEU A 27 14.84 8.20 2.52
CA LEU A 27 14.41 6.83 2.80
C LEU A 27 14.72 6.47 4.25
N VAL A 28 13.72 6.09 5.02
CA VAL A 28 13.86 5.57 6.38
C VAL A 28 13.52 4.08 6.35
N ASP A 29 14.58 3.29 6.36
CA ASP A 29 14.51 1.82 6.22
C ASP A 29 14.13 1.18 7.56
N CYS A 30 12.86 0.80 7.70
CA CYS A 30 12.38 -0.01 8.80
C CYS A 30 12.40 -1.50 8.39
N ARG A 31 13.55 -2.13 8.57
CA ARG A 31 13.77 -3.49 8.11
C ARG A 31 12.90 -4.49 8.86
N LEU A 32 12.24 -5.37 8.12
CA LEU A 32 11.49 -6.50 8.67
C LEU A 32 12.42 -7.49 9.34
N VAL A 33 11.95 -8.08 10.43
CA VAL A 33 12.66 -9.13 11.17
C VAL A 33 12.38 -10.47 10.50
N GLU A 34 13.44 -11.11 10.04
CA GLU A 34 13.39 -12.47 9.51
C GLU A 34 13.48 -13.49 10.65
N SER A 35 12.62 -14.46 10.64
CA SER A 35 12.65 -15.60 11.57
C SER A 35 12.35 -16.90 10.82
N LYS A 36 12.66 -18.03 11.41
CA LYS A 36 12.28 -19.35 10.88
C LYS A 36 11.38 -20.04 11.87
N ASN A 37 10.29 -20.64 11.38
CA ASN A 37 9.46 -21.50 12.21
C ASN A 37 10.12 -22.87 12.42
N GLU A 38 9.49 -23.73 13.20
CA GLU A 38 9.98 -25.09 13.53
C GLU A 38 10.18 -25.97 12.29
N ASN A 39 9.45 -25.69 11.20
CA ASN A 39 9.55 -26.40 9.92
C ASN A 39 10.64 -25.81 9.00
N GLY A 40 11.35 -24.75 9.43
CA GLY A 40 12.39 -24.07 8.66
C GLY A 40 11.84 -23.05 7.65
N GLU A 41 10.53 -22.79 7.61
CA GLU A 41 9.93 -21.76 6.75
C GLU A 41 10.28 -20.36 7.25
N VAL A 42 10.68 -19.51 6.33
CA VAL A 42 11.02 -18.11 6.62
C VAL A 42 9.75 -17.30 6.86
N LYS A 43 9.72 -16.57 7.95
CA LYS A 43 8.66 -15.61 8.30
C LYS A 43 9.26 -14.23 8.52
N TYR A 44 8.51 -13.22 8.12
CA TYR A 44 8.87 -11.82 8.34
C TYR A 44 7.85 -11.15 9.23
N SER A 45 8.32 -10.31 10.14
CA SER A 45 7.48 -9.52 11.05
C SER A 45 7.99 -8.10 11.15
N ILE A 46 7.12 -7.19 11.59
CA ILE A 46 7.47 -5.79 11.81
C ILE A 46 8.18 -5.67 13.16
N ASP A 47 9.35 -5.01 13.17
CA ASP A 47 9.97 -4.50 14.38
C ASP A 47 9.21 -3.24 14.82
N PHE A 48 8.20 -3.43 15.67
CA PHE A 48 7.34 -2.33 16.12
C PHE A 48 8.07 -1.35 17.04
N GLU A 49 9.09 -1.79 17.77
CA GLU A 49 9.90 -0.88 18.60
C GLU A 49 10.70 0.06 17.71
N LYS A 50 11.30 -0.48 16.67
CA LYS A 50 12.06 0.31 15.68
C LYS A 50 11.14 1.22 14.85
N PHE A 51 9.98 0.72 14.46
CA PHE A 51 8.99 1.54 13.75
C PHE A 51 8.52 2.72 14.60
N GLU A 52 8.24 2.50 15.88
CA GLU A 52 7.83 3.55 16.81
C GLU A 52 8.95 4.57 17.06
N GLU A 53 10.21 4.11 17.17
CA GLU A 53 11.38 4.99 17.24
C GLU A 53 11.45 5.93 16.05
N PHE A 54 11.31 5.39 14.83
CA PHE A 54 11.29 6.18 13.59
C PHE A 54 10.08 7.11 13.50
N ALA A 55 8.91 6.68 13.94
CA ALA A 55 7.70 7.49 13.93
C ALA A 55 7.81 8.71 14.87
N LYS A 56 8.51 8.59 16.01
CA LYS A 56 8.75 9.69 16.97
C LYS A 56 9.67 10.78 16.42
N ASP A 57 10.52 10.47 15.44
CA ASP A 57 11.32 11.51 14.77
C ASP A 57 10.42 12.41 13.93
N LYS A 58 10.24 13.64 14.36
CA LYS A 58 9.36 14.62 13.69
C LYS A 58 9.82 15.06 12.29
N ASN A 59 11.01 14.63 11.84
CA ASN A 59 11.41 14.77 10.43
C ASN A 59 10.77 13.70 9.53
N ASN A 60 10.35 12.57 10.07
CA ASN A 60 9.64 11.56 9.34
C ASN A 60 8.14 11.93 9.24
N LYS A 61 7.60 11.93 8.04
CA LYS A 61 6.25 12.46 7.76
C LYS A 61 5.30 11.46 7.11
N ILE A 62 5.86 10.44 6.50
CA ILE A 62 5.09 9.49 5.70
C ILE A 62 5.49 8.08 6.08
N LEU A 63 4.50 7.21 6.24
CA LEU A 63 4.66 5.78 6.12
C LEU A 63 4.17 5.35 4.72
N LEU A 64 5.06 4.76 3.93
CA LEU A 64 4.70 4.12 2.67
C LEU A 64 4.55 2.61 2.93
N LEU A 65 3.30 2.19 3.08
CA LEU A 65 2.89 0.83 3.42
C LEU A 65 2.53 0.04 2.17
N CYS A 66 3.12 -1.13 1.97
CA CYS A 66 2.75 -2.11 0.95
C CYS A 66 1.86 -3.19 1.59
N SER A 67 0.60 -3.32 1.15
CA SER A 67 -0.39 -4.23 1.77
C SER A 67 -1.40 -4.74 0.73
N PRO A 68 -1.36 -6.00 0.32
CA PRO A 68 -0.38 -7.05 0.64
C PRO A 68 1.05 -6.69 0.27
N HIS A 69 2.03 -7.25 1.01
CA HIS A 69 3.43 -6.84 0.93
C HIS A 69 4.18 -7.53 -0.20
N ASN A 70 4.72 -6.76 -1.12
CA ASN A 70 5.55 -7.20 -2.23
C ASN A 70 7.03 -6.84 -1.96
N PRO A 71 8.01 -7.78 -2.06
CA PRO A 71 7.93 -9.08 -2.74
C PRO A 71 7.61 -10.27 -1.83
N LEU A 72 7.39 -10.09 -0.55
CA LEU A 72 7.36 -11.18 0.42
C LEU A 72 6.02 -11.94 0.47
N GLY A 73 4.98 -11.47 -0.25
CA GLY A 73 3.66 -12.12 -0.28
C GLY A 73 2.92 -12.08 1.06
N ILE A 74 3.20 -11.10 1.93
CA ILE A 74 2.60 -11.05 3.26
C ILE A 74 1.25 -10.33 3.19
N VAL A 75 0.21 -10.99 3.66
CA VAL A 75 -1.05 -10.36 4.04
C VAL A 75 -0.96 -10.01 5.52
N TRP A 76 -0.81 -8.72 5.82
CA TRP A 76 -0.69 -8.25 7.20
C TRP A 76 -1.91 -8.61 8.03
N SER A 77 -1.70 -9.05 9.26
CA SER A 77 -2.78 -9.32 10.20
C SER A 77 -3.53 -8.03 10.55
N ARG A 78 -4.80 -8.17 10.94
CA ARG A 78 -5.59 -7.04 11.43
C ARG A 78 -4.91 -6.37 12.61
N GLU A 79 -4.33 -7.16 13.51
CA GLU A 79 -3.60 -6.70 14.70
C GLU A 79 -2.37 -5.87 14.32
N ASP A 80 -1.58 -6.32 13.33
CA ASP A 80 -0.44 -5.56 12.84
C ASP A 80 -0.88 -4.23 12.25
N LEU A 81 -1.89 -4.23 11.39
CA LEU A 81 -2.43 -3.01 10.77
C LEU A 81 -3.00 -2.04 11.81
N GLU A 82 -3.69 -2.52 12.85
CA GLU A 82 -4.18 -1.68 13.95
C GLU A 82 -3.03 -1.07 14.74
N LYS A 83 -1.95 -1.82 14.98
CA LYS A 83 -0.77 -1.33 15.68
C LYS A 83 -0.02 -0.29 14.85
N ILE A 84 0.17 -0.55 13.55
CA ILE A 84 0.70 0.43 12.59
C ILE A 84 -0.10 1.73 12.65
N GLY A 85 -1.42 1.62 12.55
CA GLY A 85 -2.30 2.78 12.52
C GLY A 85 -2.27 3.61 13.80
N LYS A 86 -2.21 2.97 14.97
CA LYS A 86 -2.07 3.65 16.26
C LYS A 86 -0.78 4.46 16.32
N ILE A 87 0.36 3.83 16.00
CA ILE A 87 1.67 4.50 15.97
C ILE A 87 1.65 5.67 14.97
N ALA A 88 1.07 5.48 13.78
CA ALA A 88 1.00 6.52 12.76
C ALA A 88 0.16 7.74 13.22
N VAL A 89 -1.02 7.50 13.84
CA VAL A 89 -1.88 8.57 14.37
C VAL A 89 -1.19 9.33 15.50
N GLU A 90 -0.59 8.62 16.47
CA GLU A 90 0.08 9.21 17.63
C GLU A 90 1.28 10.08 17.25
N ASN A 91 1.88 9.83 16.08
CA ASN A 91 3.08 10.54 15.63
C ASN A 91 2.85 11.46 14.42
N ASP A 92 1.60 11.74 14.05
CA ASP A 92 1.21 12.62 12.95
C ASP A 92 1.75 12.19 11.57
N LEU A 93 1.91 10.90 11.35
CA LEU A 93 2.30 10.37 10.05
C LEU A 93 1.11 10.36 9.07
N ILE A 94 1.37 10.66 7.81
CA ILE A 94 0.48 10.33 6.71
C ILE A 94 0.81 8.91 6.24
N VAL A 95 -0.19 8.07 6.07
CA VAL A 95 -0.01 6.71 5.54
C VAL A 95 -0.39 6.70 4.06
N ILE A 96 0.55 6.31 3.20
CA ILE A 96 0.24 5.94 1.83
C ILE A 96 0.17 4.42 1.81
N SER A 97 -1.05 3.89 1.74
CA SER A 97 -1.31 2.44 1.69
C SER A 97 -1.41 1.99 0.24
N ASP A 98 -0.33 1.38 -0.25
CA ASP A 98 -0.32 0.75 -1.57
C ASP A 98 -0.96 -0.63 -1.46
N GLU A 99 -2.23 -0.69 -1.84
CA GLU A 99 -3.07 -1.89 -1.79
C GLU A 99 -3.32 -2.47 -3.19
N ILE A 100 -2.41 -2.24 -4.14
CA ILE A 100 -2.57 -2.66 -5.55
C ILE A 100 -2.75 -4.18 -5.73
N HIS A 101 -2.35 -4.98 -4.74
CA HIS A 101 -2.48 -6.44 -4.75
C HIS A 101 -3.66 -6.97 -3.91
N PHE A 102 -4.58 -6.11 -3.48
CA PHE A 102 -5.61 -6.43 -2.49
C PHE A 102 -6.57 -7.55 -2.92
N ASP A 103 -6.79 -7.75 -4.21
CA ASP A 103 -7.61 -8.83 -4.77
C ASP A 103 -6.85 -10.17 -4.89
N ILE A 104 -5.50 -10.12 -4.91
CA ILE A 104 -4.66 -11.31 -5.11
C ILE A 104 -4.27 -11.86 -3.75
N VAL A 105 -5.23 -12.51 -3.10
CA VAL A 105 -5.06 -13.10 -1.76
C VAL A 105 -5.42 -14.58 -1.82
N MET A 106 -4.49 -15.42 -1.37
CA MET A 106 -4.63 -16.88 -1.45
C MET A 106 -5.65 -17.43 -0.45
N SER A 107 -6.11 -18.63 -0.71
CA SER A 107 -7.04 -19.38 0.15
C SER A 107 -6.65 -19.33 1.64
N GLY A 108 -7.61 -19.10 2.52
CA GLY A 108 -7.39 -19.02 3.96
C GLY A 108 -6.88 -17.68 4.47
N HIS A 109 -6.58 -16.72 3.60
CA HIS A 109 -6.17 -15.36 3.95
C HIS A 109 -7.24 -14.35 3.55
N LYS A 110 -7.26 -13.20 4.22
CA LYS A 110 -8.16 -12.09 3.91
C LYS A 110 -7.44 -10.78 4.04
N HIS A 111 -7.45 -10.00 2.95
CA HIS A 111 -6.96 -8.62 2.99
C HIS A 111 -7.88 -7.74 3.85
N THR A 112 -7.26 -6.85 4.61
CA THR A 112 -7.96 -5.81 5.36
C THR A 112 -7.54 -4.45 4.84
N VAL A 113 -8.48 -3.69 4.30
CA VAL A 113 -8.24 -2.33 3.82
C VAL A 113 -7.89 -1.43 5.00
N PHE A 114 -6.68 -0.88 5.00
CA PHE A 114 -6.10 -0.17 6.16
C PHE A 114 -7.00 0.97 6.67
N GLN A 115 -7.49 1.83 5.77
CA GLN A 115 -8.31 2.98 6.14
C GLN A 115 -9.66 2.59 6.77
N THR A 116 -10.15 1.36 6.60
CA THR A 116 -11.45 0.92 7.14
C THR A 116 -11.39 0.51 8.61
N LEU A 117 -10.20 0.36 9.16
CA LEU A 117 -10.01 -0.08 10.55
C LEU A 117 -10.48 0.95 11.57
N SER A 118 -10.36 2.23 11.29
CA SER A 118 -10.95 3.29 12.12
C SER A 118 -11.08 4.63 11.36
N GLU A 119 -11.96 5.50 11.85
CA GLU A 119 -12.10 6.88 11.36
C GLU A 119 -10.78 7.66 11.42
N LYS A 120 -10.01 7.50 12.51
CA LYS A 120 -8.72 8.18 12.68
C LYS A 120 -7.70 7.73 11.63
N PHE A 121 -7.71 6.45 11.27
CA PHE A 121 -6.82 5.93 10.22
C PHE A 121 -7.23 6.46 8.85
N ALA A 122 -8.53 6.49 8.56
CA ALA A 122 -9.05 7.04 7.30
C ALA A 122 -8.65 8.52 7.10
N GLU A 123 -8.58 9.30 8.17
CA GLU A 123 -8.21 10.73 8.11
C GLU A 123 -6.72 10.96 7.76
N ILE A 124 -5.86 10.00 8.00
CA ILE A 124 -4.41 10.11 7.72
C ILE A 124 -3.97 9.31 6.49
N THR A 125 -4.90 8.60 5.83
CA THR A 125 -4.55 7.62 4.79
C THR A 125 -4.85 8.11 3.38
N ILE A 126 -3.93 7.76 2.47
CA ILE A 126 -4.11 7.75 1.04
C ILE A 126 -4.06 6.28 0.61
N THR A 127 -5.19 5.69 0.24
CA THR A 127 -5.24 4.32 -0.26
C THR A 127 -5.11 4.30 -1.77
N CYS A 128 -4.20 3.47 -2.27
CA CYS A 128 -3.93 3.29 -3.69
C CYS A 128 -4.34 1.87 -4.10
N THR A 129 -5.27 1.74 -5.04
CA THR A 129 -5.67 0.46 -5.65
C THR A 129 -5.65 0.55 -7.17
N ALA A 130 -5.63 -0.56 -7.86
CA ALA A 130 -5.75 -0.59 -9.30
C ALA A 130 -6.22 -1.97 -9.81
N PRO A 131 -6.97 -2.04 -10.92
CA PRO A 131 -7.33 -3.31 -11.56
C PRO A 131 -6.15 -3.92 -12.32
N THR A 132 -5.05 -3.18 -12.44
CA THR A 132 -3.94 -3.49 -13.35
C THR A 132 -3.20 -4.78 -13.01
N LYS A 133 -3.16 -5.16 -11.73
CA LYS A 133 -2.57 -6.42 -11.28
C LYS A 133 -3.61 -7.54 -11.26
N SER A 134 -4.73 -7.30 -10.61
CA SER A 134 -5.82 -8.29 -10.45
C SER A 134 -6.34 -8.82 -11.78
N PHE A 135 -6.47 -7.94 -12.78
CA PHE A 135 -7.10 -8.27 -14.07
C PHE A 135 -6.14 -8.17 -15.27
N ASN A 136 -4.82 -8.22 -15.02
CA ASN A 136 -3.79 -8.18 -16.08
C ASN A 136 -3.92 -6.96 -17.03
N LEU A 137 -4.24 -5.79 -16.49
CA LEU A 137 -4.52 -4.56 -17.25
C LEU A 137 -3.40 -3.51 -17.09
N ALA A 138 -2.14 -3.93 -16.88
CA ALA A 138 -1.03 -3.01 -16.61
C ALA A 138 -0.86 -1.91 -17.68
N GLY A 139 -1.12 -2.25 -18.96
CA GLY A 139 -1.06 -1.29 -20.07
C GLY A 139 -2.15 -0.21 -20.05
N ALA A 140 -3.21 -0.37 -19.27
CA ALA A 140 -4.28 0.62 -19.17
C ALA A 140 -3.85 1.89 -18.41
N GLY A 141 -2.83 1.81 -17.53
CA GLY A 141 -2.29 2.95 -16.81
C GLY A 141 -3.31 3.67 -15.93
N ILE A 142 -4.17 2.92 -15.23
CA ILE A 142 -5.22 3.45 -14.37
C ILE A 142 -5.05 2.98 -12.92
N SER A 143 -5.33 3.85 -11.96
CA SER A 143 -5.38 3.54 -10.53
C SER A 143 -6.47 4.33 -9.83
N ASN A 144 -6.92 3.84 -8.69
CA ASN A 144 -7.88 4.49 -7.83
C ASN A 144 -7.15 5.04 -6.60
N ILE A 145 -7.28 6.34 -6.36
CA ILE A 145 -6.70 7.01 -5.18
C ILE A 145 -7.83 7.46 -4.29
N ILE A 146 -7.93 6.85 -3.12
CA ILE A 146 -9.02 7.06 -2.18
C ILE A 146 -8.49 7.84 -0.98
N ILE A 147 -9.01 9.04 -0.76
CA ILE A 147 -8.58 9.95 0.31
C ILE A 147 -9.83 10.51 0.99
N LYS A 148 -10.09 10.11 2.23
CA LYS A 148 -11.23 10.61 3.00
C LYS A 148 -11.03 12.06 3.43
N ASN A 149 -9.88 12.39 3.98
CA ASN A 149 -9.54 13.73 4.45
C ASN A 149 -9.57 14.75 3.31
N GLU A 150 -10.49 15.73 3.41
CA GLU A 150 -10.68 16.73 2.36
C GLU A 150 -9.44 17.60 2.12
N LYS A 151 -8.74 18.00 3.19
CA LYS A 151 -7.54 18.84 3.08
C LYS A 151 -6.40 18.08 2.37
N LEU A 152 -6.22 16.82 2.72
CA LEU A 152 -5.24 15.95 2.09
C LEU A 152 -5.60 15.70 0.61
N ARG A 153 -6.88 15.43 0.32
CA ARG A 153 -7.38 15.24 -1.03
C ARG A 153 -7.21 16.48 -1.91
N LYS A 154 -7.46 17.68 -1.37
CA LYS A 154 -7.23 18.94 -2.09
C LYS A 154 -5.73 19.11 -2.43
N LYS A 155 -4.83 18.86 -1.48
CA LYS A 155 -3.38 18.91 -1.73
C LYS A 155 -2.98 17.94 -2.84
N PHE A 156 -3.44 16.69 -2.78
CA PHE A 156 -3.16 15.68 -3.80
C PHE A 156 -3.63 16.13 -5.20
N LYS A 157 -4.88 16.62 -5.32
CA LYS A 157 -5.42 17.14 -6.59
C LYS A 157 -4.59 18.29 -7.14
N THR A 158 -4.19 19.23 -6.28
CA THR A 158 -3.35 20.37 -6.69
C THR A 158 -2.00 19.91 -7.26
N GLU A 159 -1.38 18.89 -6.67
CA GLU A 159 -0.11 18.36 -7.21
C GLU A 159 -0.32 17.60 -8.53
N MET A 160 -1.40 16.84 -8.67
CA MET A 160 -1.75 16.22 -9.96
C MET A 160 -1.95 17.25 -11.08
N GLU A 161 -2.66 18.37 -10.78
CA GLU A 161 -2.88 19.46 -11.71
C GLU A 161 -1.57 20.10 -12.16
N LYS A 162 -0.63 20.35 -11.24
CA LYS A 162 0.69 20.88 -11.55
C LYS A 162 1.49 19.97 -12.49
N MET A 163 1.31 18.66 -12.36
CA MET A 163 1.96 17.67 -13.21
C MET A 163 1.18 17.38 -14.51
N SER A 164 0.08 18.11 -14.77
CA SER A 164 -0.82 17.87 -15.89
C SER A 164 -1.40 16.43 -15.94
N MET A 165 -1.50 15.78 -14.78
CA MET A 165 -2.05 14.43 -14.63
C MET A 165 -3.57 14.46 -14.44
N HIS A 166 -4.29 14.97 -15.43
CA HIS A 166 -5.76 15.14 -15.36
C HIS A 166 -6.51 14.52 -16.54
N VAL A 167 -5.80 13.91 -17.47
CA VAL A 167 -6.40 13.25 -18.63
C VAL A 167 -6.09 11.77 -18.61
N PHE A 168 -7.13 10.95 -18.50
CA PHE A 168 -7.05 9.51 -18.58
C PHE A 168 -7.74 9.01 -19.85
N SER A 169 -7.29 7.87 -20.35
CA SER A 169 -7.92 7.21 -21.48
C SER A 169 -9.36 6.76 -21.13
N THR A 170 -10.32 7.09 -21.98
CA THR A 170 -11.71 6.59 -21.85
C THR A 170 -11.74 5.05 -21.82
N LEU A 171 -10.84 4.39 -22.58
CA LEU A 171 -10.72 2.94 -22.58
C LEU A 171 -10.23 2.41 -21.23
N ALA A 172 -9.30 3.13 -20.56
CA ALA A 172 -8.84 2.75 -19.24
C ALA A 172 -9.95 2.83 -18.17
N TYR A 173 -10.80 3.88 -18.22
CA TYR A 173 -11.96 3.97 -17.35
C TYR A 173 -12.93 2.82 -17.57
N LYS A 174 -13.26 2.53 -18.84
CA LYS A 174 -14.18 1.45 -19.16
C LYS A 174 -13.61 0.08 -18.77
N ALA A 175 -12.32 -0.13 -18.98
CA ALA A 175 -11.63 -1.34 -18.54
C ALA A 175 -11.66 -1.52 -17.02
N CYS A 176 -11.45 -0.43 -16.27
CA CYS A 176 -11.53 -0.45 -14.81
C CYS A 176 -12.94 -0.76 -14.32
N GLU A 177 -13.95 -0.14 -14.92
CA GLU A 177 -15.37 -0.41 -14.61
C GLU A 177 -15.70 -1.88 -14.84
N LEU A 178 -15.44 -2.41 -16.03
CA LEU A 178 -15.75 -3.79 -16.40
C LEU A 178 -14.98 -4.82 -15.55
N ALA A 179 -13.73 -4.52 -15.23
CA ALA A 179 -12.91 -5.37 -14.36
C ALA A 179 -13.60 -5.62 -13.01
N TYR A 180 -14.12 -4.55 -12.40
CA TYR A 180 -14.74 -4.65 -11.05
C TYR A 180 -16.24 -4.96 -11.07
N THR A 181 -16.93 -4.88 -12.20
CA THR A 181 -18.37 -5.13 -12.26
C THR A 181 -18.75 -6.43 -12.99
N GLU A 182 -17.88 -6.94 -13.86
CA GLU A 182 -18.24 -8.05 -14.74
C GLU A 182 -17.18 -9.16 -14.81
N SER A 183 -16.05 -9.06 -14.08
CA SER A 183 -14.93 -9.99 -14.20
C SER A 183 -14.61 -10.78 -12.93
N GLU A 184 -15.57 -10.89 -11.99
CA GLU A 184 -15.40 -11.61 -10.73
C GLU A 184 -15.07 -13.10 -10.97
N GLU A 185 -15.84 -13.78 -11.83
CA GLU A 185 -15.62 -15.18 -12.16
C GLU A 185 -14.22 -15.44 -12.73
N TRP A 186 -13.73 -14.54 -13.61
CA TRP A 186 -12.38 -14.63 -14.15
C TRP A 186 -11.32 -14.51 -13.05
N LEU A 187 -11.51 -13.62 -12.10
CA LEU A 187 -10.58 -13.43 -10.97
C LEU A 187 -10.55 -14.67 -10.08
N ASP A 188 -11.70 -15.25 -9.79
CA ASP A 188 -11.82 -16.47 -8.99
C ASP A 188 -11.09 -17.65 -9.65
N GLU A 189 -11.29 -17.86 -10.95
CA GLU A 189 -10.57 -18.89 -11.70
C GLU A 189 -9.05 -18.65 -11.72
N PHE A 190 -8.64 -17.39 -11.86
CA PHE A 190 -7.24 -17.00 -11.82
C PHE A 190 -6.60 -17.28 -10.46
N LEU A 191 -7.28 -16.95 -9.36
CA LEU A 191 -6.81 -17.23 -8.01
C LEU A 191 -6.67 -18.74 -7.76
N LEU A 192 -7.63 -19.54 -8.21
CA LEU A 192 -7.56 -21.01 -8.15
C LEU A 192 -6.35 -21.57 -8.93
N LEU A 193 -6.03 -20.96 -10.06
CA LEU A 193 -4.86 -21.37 -10.86
C LEU A 193 -3.55 -21.05 -10.14
N ILE A 194 -3.45 -19.87 -9.54
CA ILE A 194 -2.26 -19.45 -8.76
C ILE A 194 -2.08 -20.37 -7.55
N ASP A 195 -3.16 -20.62 -6.80
CA ASP A 195 -3.15 -21.48 -5.61
C ASP A 195 -2.64 -22.90 -5.90
N LYS A 196 -2.93 -23.42 -7.09
CA LYS A 196 -2.41 -24.73 -7.56
C LYS A 196 -0.93 -24.72 -7.92
N ASN A 197 -0.36 -23.55 -8.18
CA ASN A 197 1.02 -23.42 -8.64
C ASN A 197 2.00 -23.12 -7.49
N GLN A 198 1.52 -22.99 -6.27
CA GLN A 198 2.31 -22.85 -5.04
C GLN A 198 2.63 -24.23 -4.43
#